data_e957b7b522ef32af9173bf193d819150
#
_entry.id   e957b7b522ef32af9173bf193d819150
#
_cell.length_a   1.000
_cell.length_b   1.000
_cell.length_c   1.000
_cell.angle_alpha   90.00
_cell.angle_beta   90.00
_cell.angle_gamma   90.00
#
_symmetry.space_group_name_H-M   'P 1'
#
loop_
_entity.id
_entity.type
_entity.pdbx_description
1 polymer ?
#
loop_
_entity_poly.entity_id
_entity_poly.type
_entity_poly.pdbx_seq_one_letter_code
_entity_poly.pdbx_strand_id
1 'polypeptide(L)'
;ATYFGGSYTSTSNVPSWSTNDVMGIKYENGTLKLYKNGTLASASTSSVPTGDIVFAYIANDNTNSASFVRFSSDDWTQDSAAGVDATWELSSTNIADPTIEDPKDHFDLKLWSGTQTTHNITGFQFQPDFVWVKKRNGAEAPDLQDAVRGATKRLTSHNGAAEITAAGSIDSFNSDGFTVKDAGTTNESGYNYVGWAWNGGGSTATNNDGSLTSQVRANPTAGFSVGTFTAQTSGSATVGHGLGAAPQIVITKSRSLNADWYT
;
A
#
# COMPACT_ATOMS: atom_id res chain seq x y z
N ALA A 1 -36.90 5.11 10.94
CA ALA A 1 -36.73 4.70 9.55
C ALA A 1 -35.30 4.25 9.35
N THR A 2 -35.11 3.07 8.81
CA THR A 2 -33.78 2.48 8.56
C THR A 2 -33.52 2.52 7.06
N TYR A 3 -32.36 2.99 6.64
CA TYR A 3 -31.98 3.13 5.24
C TYR A 3 -30.91 2.11 4.86
N PHE A 4 -31.19 1.25 3.88
CA PHE A 4 -30.25 0.25 3.37
C PHE A 4 -30.23 0.29 1.84
N GLY A 5 -29.05 0.44 1.24
CA GLY A 5 -28.83 0.25 -0.20
C GLY A 5 -29.76 1.06 -1.11
N GLY A 6 -30.17 2.26 -0.72
CA GLY A 6 -31.06 3.10 -1.50
C GLY A 6 -32.57 2.80 -1.32
N SER A 7 -32.94 1.83 -0.50
CA SER A 7 -34.35 1.52 -0.18
C SER A 7 -34.71 1.99 1.23
N TYR A 8 -35.83 2.68 1.33
CA TYR A 8 -36.36 3.16 2.61
C TYR A 8 -37.24 2.08 3.25
N THR A 9 -36.85 1.63 4.44
CA THR A 9 -37.67 0.70 5.23
C THR A 9 -38.09 1.40 6.53
N SER A 10 -39.34 1.68 6.71
CA SER A 10 -39.85 2.18 8.00
C SER A 10 -40.11 0.99 8.92
N THR A 11 -39.46 0.97 10.10
CA THR A 11 -39.85 0.09 11.18
C THR A 11 -40.77 0.85 12.12
N SER A 12 -42.01 0.40 12.25
CA SER A 12 -43.02 0.98 13.14
C SER A 12 -42.74 0.76 14.63
N ASN A 13 -41.60 0.12 14.98
CA ASN A 13 -41.30 -0.32 16.35
C ASN A 13 -40.04 0.32 16.92
N VAL A 14 -39.70 1.55 16.53
CA VAL A 14 -38.65 2.29 17.26
C VAL A 14 -39.26 2.81 18.55
N PRO A 15 -38.72 2.45 19.73
CA PRO A 15 -39.29 2.89 20.99
C PRO A 15 -39.18 4.40 21.14
N SER A 16 -40.14 5.00 21.85
CA SER A 16 -40.04 6.43 22.21
C SER A 16 -38.89 6.64 23.18
N TRP A 17 -38.20 7.73 23.04
CA TRP A 17 -37.02 8.12 23.81
C TRP A 17 -37.39 9.20 24.84
N SER A 18 -36.72 9.14 25.97
CA SER A 18 -36.80 10.15 27.03
C SER A 18 -35.41 10.68 27.36
N THR A 19 -35.32 11.78 28.05
CA THR A 19 -34.04 12.32 28.54
C THR A 19 -33.28 11.25 29.34
N ASN A 20 -31.99 11.10 29.11
CA ASN A 20 -31.09 10.10 29.70
C ASN A 20 -31.29 8.64 29.22
N ASP A 21 -32.12 8.37 28.24
CA ASP A 21 -32.11 7.06 27.59
C ASP A 21 -30.81 6.83 26.80
N VAL A 22 -30.24 5.63 26.94
CA VAL A 22 -29.07 5.18 26.18
C VAL A 22 -29.55 4.31 25.02
N MET A 23 -29.12 4.66 23.81
CA MET A 23 -29.36 3.83 22.62
C MET A 23 -28.13 3.02 22.28
N GLY A 24 -28.29 1.70 22.16
CA GLY A 24 -27.30 0.79 21.61
C GLY A 24 -27.72 0.31 20.21
N ILE A 25 -26.74 0.19 19.34
CA ILE A 25 -26.92 -0.41 18.02
C ILE A 25 -25.94 -1.57 17.90
N LYS A 26 -26.45 -2.76 17.60
CA LYS A 26 -25.64 -3.97 17.40
C LYS A 26 -25.97 -4.58 16.04
N TYR A 27 -24.94 -4.89 15.28
CA TYR A 27 -25.05 -5.73 14.07
C TYR A 27 -24.58 -7.14 14.38
N GLU A 28 -25.41 -8.12 14.15
CA GLU A 28 -25.09 -9.51 14.43
C GLU A 28 -25.78 -10.44 13.43
N ASN A 29 -25.00 -11.30 12.79
CA ASN A 29 -25.48 -12.29 11.83
C ASN A 29 -26.45 -11.73 10.76
N GLY A 30 -26.09 -10.61 10.13
CA GLY A 30 -26.93 -9.98 9.11
C GLY A 30 -28.11 -9.18 9.64
N THR A 31 -28.25 -9.03 10.95
CA THR A 31 -29.38 -8.36 11.59
C THR A 31 -28.89 -7.13 12.36
N LEU A 32 -29.53 -5.98 12.13
CA LEU A 32 -29.31 -4.77 12.92
C LEU A 32 -30.30 -4.78 14.10
N LYS A 33 -29.76 -4.71 15.31
CA LYS A 33 -30.52 -4.69 16.56
C LYS A 33 -30.40 -3.32 17.23
N LEU A 34 -31.53 -2.80 17.71
CA LEU A 34 -31.58 -1.56 18.49
C LEU A 34 -31.89 -1.89 19.92
N TYR A 35 -31.14 -1.30 20.83
CA TYR A 35 -31.30 -1.45 22.27
C TYR A 35 -31.68 -0.10 22.89
N LYS A 36 -32.52 -0.14 23.91
CA LYS A 36 -32.83 1.00 24.79
C LYS A 36 -32.45 0.62 26.19
N ASN A 37 -31.54 1.38 26.83
CA ASN A 37 -31.06 1.13 28.17
C ASN A 37 -30.62 -0.35 28.39
N GLY A 38 -29.88 -0.88 27.43
CA GLY A 38 -29.40 -2.26 27.45
C GLY A 38 -30.43 -3.35 27.08
N THR A 39 -31.69 -3.01 26.88
CA THR A 39 -32.75 -3.97 26.52
C THR A 39 -33.03 -3.92 25.01
N LEU A 40 -33.12 -5.09 24.36
CA LEU A 40 -33.48 -5.17 22.94
C LEU A 40 -34.85 -4.53 22.68
N ALA A 41 -34.85 -3.49 21.90
CA ALA A 41 -36.06 -2.72 21.58
C ALA A 41 -36.61 -3.02 20.19
N SER A 42 -35.73 -3.29 19.22
CA SER A 42 -36.10 -3.63 17.86
C SER A 42 -34.95 -4.37 17.15
N ALA A 43 -35.32 -5.17 16.14
CA ALA A 43 -34.36 -5.80 15.23
C ALA A 43 -34.83 -5.61 13.78
N SER A 44 -33.87 -5.48 12.83
CA SER A 44 -34.24 -5.41 11.42
C SER A 44 -34.82 -6.73 10.95
N THR A 45 -35.83 -6.66 10.07
CA THR A 45 -36.39 -7.83 9.40
C THR A 45 -35.70 -8.17 8.08
N SER A 46 -34.82 -7.28 7.63
CA SER A 46 -34.04 -7.44 6.40
C SER A 46 -32.58 -7.69 6.73
N SER A 47 -31.94 -8.58 6.00
CA SER A 47 -30.50 -8.82 6.13
C SER A 47 -29.71 -7.59 5.68
N VAL A 48 -28.74 -7.20 6.48
CA VAL A 48 -27.75 -6.19 6.11
C VAL A 48 -26.67 -6.91 5.29
N PRO A 49 -26.21 -6.35 4.15
CA PRO A 49 -25.14 -6.95 3.38
C PRO A 49 -23.89 -7.21 4.24
N THR A 50 -23.25 -8.36 4.03
CA THR A 50 -21.99 -8.70 4.70
C THR A 50 -20.83 -7.94 4.04
N GLY A 51 -19.96 -7.36 4.85
CA GLY A 51 -18.75 -6.67 4.37
C GLY A 51 -18.83 -5.14 4.34
N ASP A 52 -19.98 -4.56 4.61
CA ASP A 52 -20.12 -3.10 4.67
C ASP A 52 -19.92 -2.59 6.11
N ILE A 53 -19.20 -1.48 6.25
CA ILE A 53 -19.11 -0.75 7.52
C ILE A 53 -20.40 0.06 7.67
N VAL A 54 -21.19 -0.25 8.69
CA VAL A 54 -22.43 0.47 8.99
C VAL A 54 -22.12 1.57 9.99
N PHE A 55 -22.21 2.82 9.56
CA PHE A 55 -22.21 3.96 10.48
C PHE A 55 -23.64 4.24 10.93
N ALA A 56 -23.85 4.20 12.25
CA ALA A 56 -25.12 4.61 12.83
C ALA A 56 -25.07 6.11 13.15
N TYR A 57 -25.96 6.88 12.56
CA TYR A 57 -26.17 8.29 12.89
C TYR A 57 -27.52 8.48 13.59
N ILE A 58 -27.50 9.09 14.75
CA ILE A 58 -28.70 9.46 15.49
C ILE A 58 -28.88 10.97 15.33
N ALA A 59 -29.84 11.36 14.50
CA ALA A 59 -30.24 12.76 14.42
C ALA A 59 -31.27 13.07 15.51
N ASN A 60 -31.01 14.13 16.26
CA ASN A 60 -31.96 14.70 17.19
C ASN A 60 -32.45 16.04 16.61
N ASP A 61 -33.74 16.19 16.42
CA ASP A 61 -34.36 17.41 15.87
C ASP A 61 -34.70 18.46 16.93
N ASN A 62 -34.34 18.20 18.19
CA ASN A 62 -34.58 19.11 19.28
C ASN A 62 -33.32 19.98 19.55
N THR A 63 -33.47 21.30 19.40
CA THR A 63 -32.36 22.27 19.50
C THR A 63 -31.67 22.36 20.85
N ASN A 64 -32.18 21.67 21.87
CA ASN A 64 -31.61 21.66 23.24
C ASN A 64 -31.09 20.30 23.69
N SER A 65 -30.92 19.34 22.81
CA SER A 65 -30.43 18.00 23.15
C SER A 65 -29.12 17.70 22.46
N ALA A 66 -28.16 17.16 23.21
CA ALA A 66 -26.91 16.65 22.65
C ALA A 66 -26.97 15.11 22.59
N SER A 67 -26.56 14.53 21.47
CA SER A 67 -26.34 13.09 21.34
C SER A 67 -24.86 12.82 21.24
N PHE A 68 -24.37 11.85 21.99
CA PHE A 68 -22.98 11.42 21.99
C PHE A 68 -22.91 10.02 21.38
N VAL A 69 -21.97 9.82 20.46
CA VAL A 69 -21.59 8.50 19.95
C VAL A 69 -20.36 8.05 20.71
N ARG A 70 -20.39 6.87 21.28
CA ARG A 70 -19.28 6.29 22.05
C ARG A 70 -18.74 5.08 21.27
N PHE A 71 -17.46 5.06 21.04
CA PHE A 71 -16.79 4.07 20.22
C PHE A 71 -15.93 3.09 21.03
N SER A 72 -15.68 3.39 22.31
CA SER A 72 -14.89 2.53 23.20
C SER A 72 -15.76 1.89 24.26
N SER A 73 -15.47 0.65 24.62
CA SER A 73 -16.12 -0.07 25.74
C SER A 73 -15.95 0.66 27.06
N ASP A 74 -14.87 1.40 27.26
CA ASP A 74 -14.62 2.20 28.47
C ASP A 74 -15.64 3.32 28.65
N ASP A 75 -16.27 3.74 27.56
CA ASP A 75 -17.31 4.78 27.54
C ASP A 75 -18.74 4.21 27.65
N TRP A 76 -18.91 2.90 27.57
CA TRP A 76 -20.25 2.27 27.55
C TRP A 76 -20.81 2.14 28.96
N THR A 77 -22.03 2.60 29.11
CA THR A 77 -22.75 2.54 30.40
C THR A 77 -23.71 1.36 30.54
N GLN A 78 -23.95 0.63 29.44
CA GLN A 78 -24.93 -0.45 29.34
C GLN A 78 -24.41 -1.67 28.55
N ASP A 79 -23.10 -1.88 28.53
CA ASP A 79 -22.45 -2.92 27.75
C ASP A 79 -22.90 -4.34 28.14
N SER A 80 -22.92 -4.63 29.45
CA SER A 80 -23.29 -5.97 29.94
C SER A 80 -24.74 -6.32 29.67
N ALA A 81 -25.64 -5.36 29.71
CA ALA A 81 -27.07 -5.57 29.46
C ALA A 81 -27.37 -5.73 27.95
N ALA A 82 -26.58 -5.07 27.10
CA ALA A 82 -26.69 -5.21 25.65
C ALA A 82 -26.02 -6.49 25.10
N GLY A 83 -25.28 -7.22 25.94
CA GLY A 83 -24.50 -8.37 25.51
C GLY A 83 -23.41 -7.98 24.52
N VAL A 84 -22.89 -6.77 24.67
CA VAL A 84 -21.78 -6.23 23.90
C VAL A 84 -20.49 -6.56 24.65
N ASP A 85 -19.50 -7.07 23.97
CA ASP A 85 -18.17 -7.28 24.53
C ASP A 85 -17.13 -6.38 23.86
N ALA A 86 -15.94 -6.32 24.42
CA ALA A 86 -14.84 -5.48 23.95
C ALA A 86 -14.44 -5.74 22.47
N THR A 87 -14.83 -6.89 21.92
CA THR A 87 -14.55 -7.24 20.51
C THR A 87 -15.42 -6.48 19.52
N TRP A 88 -16.42 -5.76 19.99
CA TRP A 88 -17.37 -4.97 19.19
C TRP A 88 -17.05 -3.48 19.15
N GLU A 89 -16.01 -3.06 19.86
CA GLU A 89 -15.58 -1.66 19.78
C GLU A 89 -14.97 -1.34 18.41
N LEU A 90 -15.12 -0.08 18.00
CA LEU A 90 -14.32 0.53 16.94
C LEU A 90 -12.93 0.87 17.52
N SER A 91 -12.22 -0.16 17.94
CA SER A 91 -10.87 -0.08 18.46
C SER A 91 -9.90 -0.62 17.40
N SER A 92 -8.69 -0.11 17.39
CA SER A 92 -7.62 -0.64 16.52
C SER A 92 -7.36 -2.13 16.74
N THR A 93 -7.68 -2.65 17.94
CA THR A 93 -7.55 -4.07 18.28
C THR A 93 -8.58 -4.97 17.60
N ASN A 94 -9.72 -4.39 17.15
CA ASN A 94 -10.81 -5.10 16.46
C ASN A 94 -10.79 -4.92 14.94
N ILE A 95 -9.88 -4.13 14.43
CA ILE A 95 -9.61 -3.99 13.00
C ILE A 95 -8.44 -4.91 12.70
N ALA A 96 -8.61 -5.78 11.71
CA ALA A 96 -7.48 -6.61 11.27
C ALA A 96 -6.30 -5.72 10.90
N ASP A 97 -5.13 -6.03 11.45
CA ASP A 97 -3.92 -5.30 11.11
C ASP A 97 -3.70 -5.32 9.59
N PRO A 98 -3.29 -4.21 9.00
CA PRO A 98 -2.97 -4.19 7.59
C PRO A 98 -1.82 -5.18 7.30
N THR A 99 -1.88 -5.86 6.17
CA THR A 99 -0.80 -6.77 5.74
C THR A 99 0.55 -6.05 5.64
N ILE A 100 0.52 -4.74 5.36
CA ILE A 100 1.68 -3.85 5.37
C ILE A 100 1.49 -2.90 6.55
N GLU A 101 2.21 -3.14 7.63
CA GLU A 101 2.16 -2.32 8.85
C GLU A 101 2.83 -0.95 8.64
N ASP A 102 4.03 -0.94 8.07
CA ASP A 102 4.71 0.30 7.66
C ASP A 102 5.03 0.25 6.14
N PRO A 103 4.34 1.06 5.32
CA PRO A 103 4.67 1.16 3.89
C PRO A 103 6.12 1.55 3.60
N LYS A 104 6.80 2.25 4.53
CA LYS A 104 8.19 2.67 4.36
C LYS A 104 9.19 1.53 4.45
N ASP A 105 8.80 0.36 4.95
CA ASP A 105 9.61 -0.86 4.88
C ASP A 105 9.72 -1.41 3.45
N HIS A 106 8.84 -0.97 2.55
CA HIS A 106 8.70 -1.54 1.21
C HIS A 106 8.94 -0.54 0.09
N PHE A 107 8.55 0.72 0.32
CA PHE A 107 8.69 1.80 -0.65
C PHE A 107 8.91 3.13 0.08
N ASP A 108 9.91 3.90 -0.35
CA ASP A 108 10.12 5.28 0.13
C ASP A 108 10.75 6.12 -0.97
N LEU A 109 10.75 7.42 -0.77
CA LEU A 109 11.39 8.37 -1.67
C LEU A 109 12.28 9.35 -0.90
N LYS A 110 13.34 9.82 -1.55
CA LYS A 110 14.21 10.86 -1.01
C LYS A 110 14.38 12.00 -2.01
N LEU A 111 14.53 13.19 -1.45
CA LEU A 111 14.86 14.40 -2.19
C LEU A 111 16.27 14.86 -1.80
N TRP A 112 17.06 15.29 -2.77
CA TRP A 112 18.38 15.86 -2.49
C TRP A 112 18.78 16.93 -3.50
N SER A 113 19.73 17.78 -3.09
CA SER A 113 20.43 18.67 -4.01
C SER A 113 21.73 18.01 -4.46
N GLY A 114 22.03 18.10 -5.74
CA GLY A 114 23.24 17.54 -6.31
C GLY A 114 24.50 18.24 -5.79
N THR A 115 25.55 17.45 -5.58
CA THR A 115 26.84 17.90 -5.02
C THR A 115 28.01 17.76 -5.99
N GLN A 116 27.83 17.07 -7.12
CA GLN A 116 28.88 16.72 -8.10
C GLN A 116 30.04 15.89 -7.50
N THR A 117 29.81 15.29 -6.33
CA THR A 117 30.80 14.45 -5.62
C THR A 117 30.10 13.21 -5.08
N THR A 118 30.84 12.27 -4.48
CA THR A 118 30.22 11.13 -3.81
C THR A 118 29.23 11.61 -2.75
N HIS A 119 27.98 11.16 -2.86
CA HIS A 119 26.89 11.55 -1.99
C HIS A 119 26.06 10.31 -1.60
N ASN A 120 25.94 10.05 -0.32
CA ASN A 120 25.14 8.98 0.22
C ASN A 120 23.71 9.47 0.45
N ILE A 121 22.76 8.88 -0.22
CA ILE A 121 21.33 9.12 -0.03
C ILE A 121 20.82 8.06 0.94
N THR A 122 20.54 8.45 2.17
CA THR A 122 20.26 7.55 3.30
C THR A 122 18.89 7.79 3.93
N GLY A 123 18.54 6.98 4.94
CA GLY A 123 17.31 7.11 5.72
C GLY A 123 16.14 6.33 5.15
N PHE A 124 16.38 5.34 4.30
CA PHE A 124 15.41 4.28 3.98
C PHE A 124 15.42 3.23 5.11
N GLN A 125 14.29 2.60 5.35
CA GLN A 125 14.19 1.51 6.33
C GLN A 125 14.67 0.16 5.73
N PHE A 126 15.09 0.16 4.48
CA PHE A 126 15.53 -1.03 3.74
C PHE A 126 16.70 -0.71 2.81
N GLN A 127 17.41 -1.75 2.36
CA GLN A 127 18.28 -1.63 1.20
C GLN A 127 17.44 -1.49 -0.06
N PRO A 128 17.59 -0.40 -0.83
CA PRO A 128 16.93 -0.27 -2.12
C PRO A 128 17.35 -1.38 -3.10
N ASP A 129 16.38 -2.09 -3.66
CA ASP A 129 16.63 -3.12 -4.67
C ASP A 129 16.31 -2.64 -6.10
N PHE A 130 15.43 -1.68 -6.22
CA PHE A 130 15.18 -0.93 -7.45
C PHE A 130 15.08 0.56 -7.11
N VAL A 131 15.78 1.39 -7.89
CA VAL A 131 15.80 2.84 -7.73
C VAL A 131 15.52 3.52 -9.05
N TRP A 132 14.61 4.47 -9.02
CA TRP A 132 14.29 5.35 -10.13
C TRP A 132 14.60 6.80 -9.74
N VAL A 133 15.60 7.41 -10.38
CA VAL A 133 16.02 8.79 -10.12
C VAL A 133 15.57 9.71 -11.23
N LYS A 134 15.14 10.91 -10.87
CA LYS A 134 14.85 11.99 -11.83
C LYS A 134 15.37 13.34 -11.32
N LYS A 135 16.07 14.05 -12.19
CA LYS A 135 16.38 15.49 -12.02
C LYS A 135 15.06 16.27 -12.08
N ARG A 136 14.76 17.08 -11.05
CA ARG A 136 13.47 17.78 -10.92
C ARG A 136 13.42 19.11 -11.66
N ASN A 137 14.54 19.81 -11.76
CA ASN A 137 14.67 21.15 -12.34
C ASN A 137 15.59 21.18 -13.57
N GLY A 138 15.65 20.08 -14.32
CA GLY A 138 16.42 19.95 -15.56
C GLY A 138 15.89 18.84 -16.45
N ALA A 139 16.33 18.83 -17.70
CA ALA A 139 15.80 17.96 -18.76
C ALA A 139 16.48 16.59 -18.86
N GLU A 140 17.35 16.22 -17.91
CA GLU A 140 18.07 14.94 -17.96
C GLU A 140 17.15 13.72 -17.96
N ALA A 141 17.59 12.67 -18.64
CA ALA A 141 16.91 11.38 -18.69
C ALA A 141 16.73 10.80 -17.27
N PRO A 142 15.59 10.11 -17.02
CA PRO A 142 15.47 9.30 -15.82
C PRO A 142 16.53 8.20 -15.77
N ASP A 143 16.91 7.81 -14.56
CA ASP A 143 17.90 6.77 -14.29
C ASP A 143 17.26 5.63 -13.53
N LEU A 144 17.25 4.42 -14.10
CA LEU A 144 16.65 3.23 -13.53
C LEU A 144 17.73 2.17 -13.31
N GLN A 145 17.99 1.85 -12.07
CA GLN A 145 18.97 0.84 -11.68
C GLN A 145 18.40 -0.10 -10.62
N ASP A 146 18.89 -1.33 -10.59
CA ASP A 146 18.50 -2.32 -9.60
C ASP A 146 19.67 -3.21 -9.16
N ALA A 147 19.50 -3.79 -8.00
CA ALA A 147 20.53 -4.61 -7.37
C ALA A 147 20.69 -6.00 -8.01
N VAL A 148 19.75 -6.45 -8.85
CA VAL A 148 19.89 -7.71 -9.61
C VAL A 148 20.85 -7.53 -10.78
N ARG A 149 20.73 -6.42 -11.51
CA ARG A 149 21.68 -6.07 -12.61
C ARG A 149 23.01 -5.56 -12.06
N GLY A 150 22.98 -5.06 -10.84
CA GLY A 150 24.12 -4.46 -10.16
C GLY A 150 24.16 -2.92 -10.32
N ALA A 151 24.87 -2.29 -9.41
CA ALA A 151 25.16 -0.86 -9.46
C ALA A 151 25.83 -0.48 -10.81
N THR A 152 25.65 0.76 -11.21
CA THR A 152 26.12 1.33 -12.49
C THR A 152 25.42 0.79 -13.76
N LYS A 153 24.53 -0.18 -13.68
CA LYS A 153 23.77 -0.72 -14.83
C LYS A 153 22.47 0.08 -15.02
N ARG A 154 22.53 1.05 -15.91
CA ARG A 154 21.45 2.02 -16.14
C ARG A 154 20.58 1.67 -17.33
N LEU A 155 19.27 1.73 -17.12
CA LEU A 155 18.24 1.87 -18.13
C LEU A 155 17.58 3.25 -18.00
N THR A 156 16.87 3.69 -19.05
CA THR A 156 16.12 4.95 -19.05
C THR A 156 14.67 4.69 -19.42
N SER A 157 13.72 5.36 -18.79
CA SER A 157 12.29 5.16 -19.07
C SER A 157 11.73 6.06 -20.18
N HIS A 158 12.50 7.04 -20.68
CA HIS A 158 12.02 8.03 -21.65
C HIS A 158 12.20 7.59 -23.11
N ASN A 159 12.95 6.52 -23.36
CA ASN A 159 13.19 5.98 -24.69
C ASN A 159 13.52 4.49 -24.66
N GLY A 160 13.72 3.90 -25.84
CA GLY A 160 14.04 2.49 -26.01
C GLY A 160 15.54 2.15 -25.94
N ALA A 161 16.41 3.02 -25.44
CA ALA A 161 17.87 2.76 -25.40
C ALA A 161 18.22 1.48 -24.64
N ALA A 162 19.26 0.79 -25.10
CA ALA A 162 19.83 -0.37 -24.41
C ALA A 162 20.48 0.03 -23.06
N GLU A 163 20.73 -0.96 -22.20
CA GLU A 163 21.45 -0.77 -20.96
C GLU A 163 22.88 -0.26 -21.21
N ILE A 164 23.28 0.70 -20.40
CA ILE A 164 24.65 1.22 -20.40
C ILE A 164 25.29 1.04 -19.03
N THR A 165 26.62 1.05 -19.01
CA THR A 165 27.38 1.21 -17.77
C THR A 165 27.56 2.70 -17.52
N ALA A 166 26.87 3.23 -16.51
CA ALA A 166 26.85 4.65 -16.13
C ALA A 166 27.72 4.84 -14.86
N ALA A 167 29.02 4.82 -15.02
CA ALA A 167 29.93 5.22 -13.96
C ALA A 167 29.57 6.63 -13.47
N GLY A 168 29.56 6.82 -12.15
CA GLY A 168 29.17 8.12 -11.56
C GLY A 168 27.68 8.28 -11.25
N SER A 169 26.82 7.39 -11.73
CA SER A 169 25.40 7.36 -11.35
C SER A 169 25.20 6.67 -9.99
N ILE A 170 24.35 5.64 -9.85
CA ILE A 170 24.30 4.86 -8.61
C ILE A 170 25.52 3.94 -8.58
N ASP A 171 26.38 4.14 -7.59
CA ASP A 171 27.63 3.44 -7.41
C ASP A 171 27.50 2.22 -6.50
N SER A 172 26.60 2.29 -5.51
CA SER A 172 26.30 1.18 -4.61
C SER A 172 24.89 1.26 -4.06
N PHE A 173 24.34 0.10 -3.73
CA PHE A 173 23.14 -0.06 -2.91
C PHE A 173 23.58 -0.36 -1.48
N ASN A 174 23.14 0.42 -0.51
CA ASN A 174 23.54 0.35 0.88
C ASN A 174 22.36 -0.14 1.74
N SER A 175 22.62 -0.55 2.97
CA SER A 175 21.59 -1.11 3.86
C SER A 175 20.41 -0.16 4.13
N ASP A 176 20.63 1.15 4.04
CA ASP A 176 19.64 2.20 4.32
C ASP A 176 19.56 3.25 3.19
N GLY A 177 20.00 2.88 1.97
CA GLY A 177 20.03 3.82 0.86
C GLY A 177 20.89 3.41 -0.31
N PHE A 178 21.45 4.41 -0.99
CA PHE A 178 22.35 4.21 -2.13
C PHE A 178 23.34 5.38 -2.24
N THR A 179 24.46 5.12 -2.90
CA THR A 179 25.48 6.14 -3.17
C THR A 179 25.39 6.60 -4.61
N VAL A 180 25.36 7.90 -4.84
CA VAL A 180 25.52 8.55 -6.15
C VAL A 180 26.85 9.27 -6.23
N LYS A 181 27.38 9.45 -7.44
CA LYS A 181 28.63 10.20 -7.68
C LYS A 181 28.35 11.46 -8.48
N ASP A 182 29.07 11.67 -9.56
CA ASP A 182 29.13 12.93 -10.33
C ASP A 182 28.28 12.93 -11.60
N ALA A 183 27.49 11.90 -11.84
CA ALA A 183 26.66 11.84 -13.06
C ALA A 183 25.57 12.92 -13.07
N GLY A 184 25.41 13.60 -14.20
CA GLY A 184 24.40 14.64 -14.38
C GLY A 184 22.96 14.17 -14.20
N THR A 185 22.70 12.88 -14.42
CA THR A 185 21.38 12.27 -14.23
C THR A 185 20.98 12.10 -12.76
N THR A 186 21.95 12.04 -11.84
CA THR A 186 21.70 11.72 -10.43
C THR A 186 22.26 12.70 -9.42
N ASN A 187 23.33 13.47 -9.72
CA ASN A 187 23.99 14.27 -8.70
C ASN A 187 24.78 15.51 -9.19
N GLU A 188 24.41 16.12 -10.30
CA GLU A 188 25.04 17.35 -10.79
C GLU A 188 24.76 18.52 -9.84
N SER A 189 25.80 19.31 -9.52
CA SER A 189 25.69 20.48 -8.66
C SER A 189 24.75 21.55 -9.25
N GLY A 190 23.95 22.18 -8.39
CA GLY A 190 22.96 23.19 -8.78
C GLY A 190 21.59 22.61 -9.20
N TYR A 191 21.43 21.29 -9.20
CA TYR A 191 20.17 20.64 -9.52
C TYR A 191 19.60 19.88 -8.34
N ASN A 192 18.27 19.68 -8.37
CA ASN A 192 17.51 18.95 -7.38
C ASN A 192 17.01 17.64 -7.96
N TYR A 193 17.01 16.61 -7.14
CA TYR A 193 16.64 15.25 -7.53
C TYR A 193 15.53 14.67 -6.66
N VAL A 194 14.87 13.67 -7.18
CA VAL A 194 14.00 12.74 -6.47
C VAL A 194 14.42 11.33 -6.84
N GLY A 195 14.48 10.45 -5.85
CA GLY A 195 14.68 9.02 -6.03
C GLY A 195 13.56 8.26 -5.36
N TRP A 196 12.84 7.46 -6.12
CA TRP A 196 11.90 6.46 -5.62
C TRP A 196 12.64 5.14 -5.49
N ALA A 197 12.42 4.45 -4.38
CA ALA A 197 13.10 3.20 -4.07
C ALA A 197 12.12 2.13 -3.60
N TRP A 198 12.33 0.91 -4.07
CA TRP A 198 11.53 -0.26 -3.72
C TRP A 198 12.41 -1.33 -3.06
N ASN A 199 11.84 -1.97 -2.04
CA ASN A 199 12.39 -3.16 -1.41
C ASN A 199 11.94 -4.40 -2.19
N GLY A 200 12.86 -5.06 -2.85
CA GLY A 200 12.65 -6.32 -3.58
C GLY A 200 12.98 -7.57 -2.78
N GLY A 201 13.09 -7.48 -1.44
CA GLY A 201 13.36 -8.63 -0.56
C GLY A 201 14.83 -8.88 -0.24
N GLY A 202 15.75 -7.99 -0.64
CA GLY A 202 17.11 -7.88 -0.15
C GLY A 202 18.15 -8.84 -0.76
N SER A 203 17.82 -10.02 -1.23
CA SER A 203 18.79 -10.95 -1.82
C SER A 203 18.39 -11.45 -3.19
N THR A 204 19.36 -11.54 -4.10
CA THR A 204 19.13 -12.10 -5.43
C THR A 204 19.12 -13.64 -5.34
N ALA A 205 18.06 -14.24 -5.87
CA ALA A 205 17.89 -15.68 -5.94
C ALA A 205 17.70 -16.16 -7.39
N THR A 206 18.17 -17.35 -7.67
CA THR A 206 17.84 -18.05 -8.92
C THR A 206 16.41 -18.58 -8.81
N ASN A 207 15.58 -18.23 -9.78
CA ASN A 207 14.20 -18.72 -9.88
C ASN A 207 14.04 -19.60 -11.13
N ASN A 208 13.55 -20.82 -10.94
CA ASN A 208 13.33 -21.82 -11.98
C ASN A 208 11.82 -22.15 -12.15
N ASP A 209 10.92 -21.32 -11.64
CA ASP A 209 9.46 -21.55 -11.73
C ASP A 209 8.86 -21.34 -13.12
N GLY A 210 9.69 -21.04 -14.11
CA GLY A 210 9.29 -20.89 -15.50
C GLY A 210 10.08 -21.81 -16.41
N SER A 211 9.82 -21.72 -17.69
CA SER A 211 10.63 -22.39 -18.72
C SER A 211 12.01 -21.73 -18.90
N LEU A 212 12.17 -20.50 -18.46
CA LEU A 212 13.42 -19.76 -18.44
C LEU A 212 13.84 -19.49 -16.99
N THR A 213 15.08 -19.79 -16.69
CA THR A 213 15.69 -19.41 -15.42
C THR A 213 15.83 -17.89 -15.33
N SER A 214 15.43 -17.31 -14.20
CA SER A 214 15.59 -15.90 -13.90
C SER A 214 16.45 -15.69 -12.65
N GLN A 215 17.01 -14.48 -12.52
CA GLN A 215 17.60 -13.98 -11.28
C GLN A 215 16.65 -12.92 -10.75
N VAL A 216 16.15 -13.08 -9.54
CA VAL A 216 15.11 -12.21 -9.00
C VAL A 216 15.44 -11.74 -7.59
N ARG A 217 14.97 -10.53 -7.27
CA ARG A 217 14.68 -10.09 -5.91
C ARG A 217 13.17 -9.92 -5.81
N ALA A 218 12.54 -10.58 -4.86
CA ALA A 218 11.09 -10.59 -4.72
C ALA A 218 10.69 -10.34 -3.27
N ASN A 219 9.75 -9.45 -3.09
CA ASN A 219 9.09 -9.14 -1.83
C ASN A 219 7.59 -9.47 -1.96
N PRO A 220 7.16 -10.70 -1.63
CA PRO A 220 5.76 -11.09 -1.74
C PRO A 220 4.82 -10.25 -0.87
N THR A 221 5.28 -9.78 0.30
CA THR A 221 4.49 -8.91 1.20
C THR A 221 4.15 -7.58 0.53
N ALA A 222 5.12 -6.96 -0.15
CA ALA A 222 4.91 -5.72 -0.89
C ALA A 222 4.29 -5.94 -2.27
N GLY A 223 4.25 -7.17 -2.78
CA GLY A 223 3.83 -7.47 -4.15
C GLY A 223 4.78 -6.93 -5.22
N PHE A 224 6.06 -6.74 -4.90
CA PHE A 224 7.06 -6.17 -5.81
C PHE A 224 8.20 -7.16 -6.08
N SER A 225 8.56 -7.31 -7.35
CA SER A 225 9.80 -8.01 -7.71
C SER A 225 10.51 -7.34 -8.89
N VAL A 226 11.82 -7.49 -8.91
CA VAL A 226 12.68 -7.08 -10.01
C VAL A 226 13.60 -8.24 -10.38
N GLY A 227 13.79 -8.46 -11.67
CA GLY A 227 14.59 -9.59 -12.12
C GLY A 227 15.14 -9.48 -13.52
N THR A 228 16.00 -10.42 -13.84
CA THR A 228 16.59 -10.58 -15.18
C THR A 228 16.44 -12.02 -15.67
N PHE A 229 16.30 -12.18 -16.98
CA PHE A 229 16.30 -13.48 -17.65
C PHE A 229 16.92 -13.34 -19.03
N THR A 230 17.33 -14.46 -19.61
CA THR A 230 17.75 -14.52 -21.01
C THR A 230 16.60 -15.05 -21.85
N ALA A 231 16.13 -14.23 -22.78
CA ALA A 231 15.05 -14.62 -23.67
C ALA A 231 15.52 -15.71 -24.64
N GLN A 232 14.61 -16.62 -24.99
CA GLN A 232 14.83 -17.56 -26.10
C GLN A 232 14.62 -16.88 -27.43
N THR A 233 15.15 -17.48 -28.53
CA THR A 233 15.13 -16.89 -29.84
C THR A 233 13.77 -16.99 -30.56
N SER A 234 12.90 -17.90 -30.10
CA SER A 234 11.58 -18.14 -30.71
C SER A 234 10.66 -18.92 -29.76
N GLY A 235 9.36 -18.84 -30.01
CA GLY A 235 8.34 -19.56 -29.23
C GLY A 235 7.90 -18.83 -27.98
N SER A 236 7.00 -19.47 -27.22
CA SER A 236 6.50 -18.94 -25.93
C SER A 236 7.34 -19.45 -24.78
N ALA A 237 7.59 -18.58 -23.82
CA ALA A 237 8.32 -18.92 -22.60
C ALA A 237 7.62 -18.34 -21.38
N THR A 238 7.86 -18.95 -20.21
CA THR A 238 7.42 -18.46 -18.93
C THR A 238 8.62 -18.12 -18.06
N VAL A 239 8.49 -17.10 -17.23
CA VAL A 239 9.54 -16.61 -16.33
C VAL A 239 8.98 -16.53 -14.92
N GLY A 240 9.67 -17.12 -13.95
CA GLY A 240 9.34 -17.00 -12.54
C GLY A 240 9.66 -15.60 -12.01
N HIS A 241 8.74 -14.99 -11.29
CA HIS A 241 8.88 -13.65 -10.70
C HIS A 241 8.96 -13.64 -9.17
N GLY A 242 8.77 -14.79 -8.51
CA GLY A 242 8.96 -14.99 -7.06
C GLY A 242 7.91 -14.38 -6.13
N LEU A 243 6.78 -13.86 -6.63
CA LEU A 243 5.77 -13.20 -5.78
C LEU A 243 4.73 -14.17 -5.16
N GLY A 244 4.64 -15.41 -5.67
CA GLY A 244 3.65 -16.38 -5.18
C GLY A 244 2.20 -16.11 -5.62
N ALA A 245 1.92 -14.98 -6.25
CA ALA A 245 0.60 -14.60 -6.78
C ALA A 245 0.78 -13.93 -8.15
N ALA A 246 -0.25 -13.99 -9.00
CA ALA A 246 -0.19 -13.38 -10.33
C ALA A 246 0.03 -11.86 -10.24
N PRO A 247 1.03 -11.30 -10.93
CA PRO A 247 1.27 -9.86 -10.93
C PRO A 247 0.15 -9.12 -11.69
N GLN A 248 -0.21 -7.94 -11.23
CA GLN A 248 -1.18 -7.07 -11.91
C GLN A 248 -0.53 -6.21 -12.99
N ILE A 249 0.75 -5.90 -12.83
CA ILE A 249 1.54 -5.11 -13.79
C ILE A 249 2.86 -5.84 -14.01
N VAL A 250 3.25 -5.99 -15.27
CA VAL A 250 4.56 -6.50 -15.68
C VAL A 250 5.18 -5.50 -16.63
N ILE A 251 6.39 -5.05 -16.31
CA ILE A 251 7.15 -4.13 -17.16
C ILE A 251 8.42 -4.84 -17.61
N THR A 252 8.64 -4.92 -18.92
CA THR A 252 9.82 -5.58 -19.49
C THR A 252 10.60 -4.66 -20.41
N LYS A 253 11.92 -4.86 -20.45
CA LYS A 253 12.83 -4.11 -21.32
C LYS A 253 13.98 -4.98 -21.75
N SER A 254 14.27 -4.97 -23.04
CA SER A 254 15.52 -5.55 -23.55
C SER A 254 16.71 -4.76 -23.03
N ARG A 255 17.69 -5.46 -22.43
CA ARG A 255 18.93 -4.86 -21.93
C ARG A 255 19.96 -4.63 -23.04
N SER A 256 20.01 -5.51 -24.02
CA SER A 256 21.05 -5.55 -25.05
C SER A 256 20.66 -4.86 -26.35
N LEU A 257 19.39 -4.54 -26.53
CA LEU A 257 18.86 -3.96 -27.77
C LEU A 257 18.18 -2.62 -27.51
N ASN A 258 18.26 -1.73 -28.50
CA ASN A 258 17.37 -0.57 -28.56
C ASN A 258 15.98 -1.07 -28.96
N ALA A 259 15.11 -1.20 -27.98
CA ALA A 259 13.74 -1.67 -28.13
C ALA A 259 12.84 -0.94 -27.13
N ASP A 260 11.56 -0.85 -27.41
CA ASP A 260 10.62 -0.18 -26.51
C ASP A 260 10.43 -0.95 -25.19
N TRP A 261 9.87 -0.27 -24.21
CA TRP A 261 9.34 -0.85 -22.99
C TRP A 261 8.00 -1.52 -23.31
N TYR A 262 7.76 -2.67 -22.71
CA TYR A 262 6.49 -3.41 -22.80
C TYR A 262 5.85 -3.49 -21.41
N THR A 263 4.54 -3.30 -21.37
CA THR A 263 3.70 -3.39 -20.15
C THR A 263 2.50 -4.28 -20.42
#